data_3e6f74b5bf7d880882d5a53413c783fe
#
_entry.id   3e6f74b5bf7d880882d5a53413c783fe
#
_cell.length_a   1.000
_cell.length_b   1.000
_cell.length_c   1.000
_cell.angle_alpha   90.00
_cell.angle_beta   90.00
_cell.angle_gamma   90.00
#
_symmetry.space_group_name_H-M   'P 1'
#
loop_
_entity.id
_entity.type
_entity.pdbx_description
1 polymer ?
#
loop_
_entity_poly.entity_id
_entity_poly.type
_entity_poly.pdbx_seq_one_letter_code
_entity_poly.pdbx_strand_id
1 'polypeptide(L)'
;GAQVEMVKDANNLDAVKVTFDSGILFAFNSSTLSNDAKASLRDLAKILKEDTTTDIAIIGHTDKVGTYEANMKVSKNRAYAVENYLQDCGVSPSQFKQVEGVGYNEYDESLSASENRRVVIFMYASEQMIKNAEAGK
;
A
#
# COMPACT_ATOMS: atom_id res chain seq x y z
N GLY A 1 -12.13 -3.41 -7.61
CA GLY A 1 -11.73 -2.30 -6.88
C GLY A 1 -10.89 -2.55 -5.65
N ALA A 2 -10.80 -1.55 -4.85
CA ALA A 2 -10.08 -1.59 -3.60
C ALA A 2 -10.99 -2.10 -2.48
N GLN A 3 -10.41 -2.89 -1.58
CA GLN A 3 -11.07 -3.29 -0.34
C GLN A 3 -10.49 -2.44 0.79
N VAL A 4 -11.37 -1.84 1.58
CA VAL A 4 -10.99 -0.96 2.70
C VAL A 4 -11.47 -1.59 4.00
N GLU A 5 -10.55 -1.74 4.95
CA GLU A 5 -10.91 -2.28 6.26
C GLU A 5 -10.15 -1.57 7.38
N MET A 6 -10.79 -1.51 8.54
CA MET A 6 -10.15 -0.99 9.74
C MET A 6 -9.37 -2.11 10.42
N VAL A 7 -8.12 -1.82 10.79
CA VAL A 7 -7.25 -2.76 11.51
C VAL A 7 -6.62 -2.03 12.69
N LYS A 8 -5.93 -2.78 13.54
CA LYS A 8 -5.14 -2.20 14.64
C LYS A 8 -3.67 -2.17 14.26
N ASP A 9 -2.99 -1.08 14.56
CA ASP A 9 -1.54 -0.97 14.39
C ASP A 9 -0.79 -1.54 15.61
N ALA A 10 0.54 -1.44 15.60
CA ALA A 10 1.38 -1.95 16.68
C ALA A 10 1.12 -1.27 18.04
N ASN A 11 0.53 -0.07 18.03
CA ASN A 11 0.17 0.68 19.24
C ASN A 11 -1.29 0.46 19.65
N ASN A 12 -1.97 -0.53 19.06
CA ASN A 12 -3.39 -0.82 19.26
C ASN A 12 -4.31 0.34 18.87
N LEU A 13 -3.87 1.21 17.96
CA LEU A 13 -4.66 2.30 17.41
C LEU A 13 -5.26 1.89 16.08
N ASP A 14 -6.38 2.52 15.73
CA ASP A 14 -7.04 2.26 14.45
C ASP A 14 -6.14 2.69 13.30
N ALA A 15 -6.04 1.80 12.30
CA ALA A 15 -5.37 2.05 11.03
C ALA A 15 -6.30 1.65 9.90
N VAL A 16 -6.09 2.20 8.73
CA VAL A 16 -6.85 1.85 7.53
C VAL A 16 -5.99 0.97 6.64
N LYS A 17 -6.50 -0.17 6.25
CA LYS A 17 -5.86 -1.08 5.30
C LYS A 17 -6.63 -1.05 3.99
N VAL A 18 -5.97 -0.62 2.92
CA VAL A 18 -6.54 -0.60 1.58
C VAL A 18 -5.84 -1.65 0.74
N THR A 19 -6.59 -2.63 0.26
CA THR A 19 -6.06 -3.72 -0.57
C THR A 19 -6.48 -3.51 -2.01
N PHE A 20 -5.50 -3.45 -2.91
CA PHE A 20 -5.71 -3.38 -4.35
C PHE A 20 -5.29 -4.70 -4.99
N ASP A 21 -6.18 -5.29 -5.77
CA ASP A 21 -5.85 -6.44 -6.62
C ASP A 21 -4.84 -5.97 -7.69
N SER A 22 -3.71 -6.67 -7.82
CA SER A 22 -2.68 -6.30 -8.80
C SER A 22 -3.19 -6.35 -10.24
N GLY A 23 -4.16 -7.20 -10.54
CA GLY A 23 -4.78 -7.27 -11.86
C GLY A 23 -5.55 -6.00 -12.24
N ILE A 24 -5.99 -5.24 -11.24
CA ILE A 24 -6.64 -3.93 -11.44
C ILE A 24 -5.58 -2.83 -11.59
N LEU A 25 -4.53 -2.90 -10.78
CA LEU A 25 -3.49 -1.86 -10.78
C LEU A 25 -2.58 -1.92 -12.00
N PHE A 26 -2.23 -3.13 -12.45
CA PHE A 26 -1.20 -3.34 -13.46
C PHE A 26 -1.63 -4.30 -14.54
N ALA A 27 -1.15 -4.08 -15.76
CA ALA A 27 -1.23 -5.08 -16.81
C ALA A 27 -0.40 -6.32 -16.44
N PHE A 28 -0.68 -7.46 -17.07
CA PHE A 28 0.05 -8.70 -16.82
C PHE A 28 1.56 -8.47 -16.97
N ASN A 29 2.30 -8.96 -16.00
CA ASN A 29 3.77 -8.90 -15.97
C ASN A 29 4.34 -7.48 -16.09
N SER A 30 3.58 -6.47 -15.63
CA SER A 30 3.94 -5.06 -15.71
C SER A 30 3.89 -4.40 -14.34
N SER A 31 4.66 -3.35 -14.14
CA SER A 31 4.57 -2.43 -13.01
C SER A 31 4.10 -1.03 -13.43
N THR A 32 3.56 -0.92 -14.64
CA THR A 32 2.94 0.33 -15.13
C THR A 32 1.48 0.38 -14.70
N LEU A 33 1.11 1.44 -13.97
CA LEU A 33 -0.25 1.59 -13.44
C LEU A 33 -1.28 1.80 -14.56
N SER A 34 -2.43 1.15 -14.43
CA SER A 34 -3.57 1.37 -15.34
C SER A 34 -4.19 2.74 -15.08
N ASN A 35 -4.98 3.23 -16.05
CA ASN A 35 -5.67 4.51 -15.89
C ASN A 35 -6.71 4.46 -14.76
N ASP A 36 -7.41 3.34 -14.60
CA ASP A 36 -8.37 3.18 -13.51
C ASP A 36 -7.68 3.17 -12.14
N ALA A 37 -6.52 2.52 -12.05
CA ALA A 37 -5.71 2.54 -10.84
C ALA A 37 -5.26 3.95 -10.50
N LYS A 38 -4.81 4.71 -11.50
CA LYS A 38 -4.39 6.11 -11.31
C LYS A 38 -5.54 6.96 -10.77
N ALA A 39 -6.76 6.75 -11.27
CA ALA A 39 -7.93 7.49 -10.77
C ALA A 39 -8.19 7.20 -9.29
N SER A 40 -8.16 5.91 -8.91
CA SER A 40 -8.34 5.51 -7.50
C SER A 40 -7.23 6.04 -6.61
N LEU A 41 -6.00 6.01 -7.07
CA LEU A 41 -4.86 6.51 -6.30
C LEU A 41 -4.87 8.04 -6.18
N ARG A 42 -5.37 8.75 -7.19
CA ARG A 42 -5.56 10.22 -7.09
C ARG A 42 -6.56 10.58 -5.99
N ASP A 43 -7.65 9.81 -5.88
CA ASP A 43 -8.65 10.04 -4.83
C ASP A 43 -8.04 9.78 -3.44
N LEU A 44 -7.26 8.70 -3.32
CA LEU A 44 -6.54 8.40 -2.08
C LEU A 44 -5.53 9.49 -1.73
N ALA A 45 -4.81 10.00 -2.72
CA ALA A 45 -3.83 11.07 -2.53
C ALA A 45 -4.46 12.34 -1.96
N LYS A 46 -5.69 12.67 -2.34
CA LYS A 46 -6.41 13.83 -1.79
C LYS A 46 -6.59 13.70 -0.27
N ILE A 47 -6.95 12.51 0.19
CA ILE A 47 -7.11 12.22 1.61
C ILE A 47 -5.77 12.33 2.34
N LEU A 48 -4.72 11.75 1.78
CA LEU A 48 -3.39 11.72 2.39
C LEU A 48 -2.75 13.11 2.47
N LYS A 49 -3.06 14.00 1.53
CA LYS A 49 -2.54 15.36 1.54
C LYS A 49 -3.21 16.25 2.59
N GLU A 50 -4.42 15.91 3.02
CA GLU A 50 -5.16 16.69 4.02
C GLU A 50 -4.55 16.54 5.41
N ASP A 51 -3.91 15.39 5.70
CA ASP A 51 -3.26 15.15 6.99
C ASP A 51 -1.86 14.57 6.77
N THR A 52 -0.87 15.47 6.78
CA THR A 52 0.53 15.09 6.57
C THR A 52 1.16 14.36 7.75
N THR A 53 0.44 14.22 8.87
CA THR A 53 0.90 13.44 10.02
C THR A 53 0.51 11.96 9.91
N THR A 54 -0.25 11.58 8.88
CA THR A 54 -0.54 10.18 8.61
C THR A 54 0.66 9.48 8.00
N ASP A 55 1.08 8.37 8.60
CA ASP A 55 2.15 7.53 8.06
C ASP A 55 1.57 6.48 7.12
N ILE A 56 2.35 6.12 6.10
CA ILE A 56 1.94 5.23 5.01
C ILE A 56 2.94 4.09 4.90
N ALA A 57 2.41 2.86 4.79
CA ALA A 57 3.20 1.68 4.42
C ALA A 57 2.58 1.05 3.18
N ILE A 58 3.42 0.63 2.24
CA ILE A 58 2.99 -0.02 0.98
C ILE A 58 3.72 -1.35 0.86
N ILE A 59 2.97 -2.43 0.72
CA ILE A 59 3.51 -3.79 0.65
C ILE A 59 2.99 -4.48 -0.61
N GLY A 60 3.91 -4.90 -1.48
CA GLY A 60 3.57 -5.67 -2.67
C GLY A 60 3.66 -7.18 -2.41
N HIS A 61 2.67 -7.93 -2.89
CA HIS A 61 2.57 -9.38 -2.74
C HIS A 61 2.39 -10.06 -4.09
N THR A 62 2.86 -11.29 -4.22
CA THR A 62 2.69 -12.11 -5.42
C THR A 62 2.06 -13.46 -5.08
N ASP A 63 1.72 -14.23 -6.13
CA ASP A 63 1.43 -15.65 -5.99
C ASP A 63 2.76 -16.45 -6.00
N LYS A 64 2.65 -17.78 -6.06
CA LYS A 64 3.81 -18.69 -6.01
C LYS A 64 4.31 -19.14 -7.37
N VAL A 65 3.85 -18.52 -8.46
CA VAL A 65 4.27 -18.87 -9.81
C VAL A 65 5.59 -18.17 -10.14
N GLY A 66 6.55 -18.91 -10.67
CA GLY A 66 7.85 -18.38 -11.03
C GLY A 66 8.87 -18.48 -9.89
N THR A 67 10.04 -17.86 -10.10
CA THR A 67 11.13 -17.91 -9.11
C THR A 67 10.88 -16.96 -7.95
N TYR A 68 11.52 -17.24 -6.82
CA TYR A 68 11.50 -16.35 -5.66
C TYR A 68 12.03 -14.95 -6.02
N GLU A 69 13.17 -14.91 -6.70
CA GLU A 69 13.82 -13.65 -7.08
C GLU A 69 12.95 -12.80 -8.01
N ALA A 70 12.32 -13.44 -9.00
CA ALA A 70 11.44 -12.73 -9.93
C ALA A 70 10.23 -12.13 -9.19
N ASN A 71 9.64 -12.88 -8.26
CA ASN A 71 8.50 -12.42 -7.48
C ASN A 71 8.88 -11.30 -6.51
N MET A 72 10.05 -11.39 -5.87
CA MET A 72 10.57 -10.31 -5.04
C MET A 72 10.72 -9.01 -5.85
N LYS A 73 11.31 -9.12 -7.04
CA LYS A 73 11.51 -7.95 -7.92
C LYS A 73 10.19 -7.34 -8.38
N VAL A 74 9.24 -8.16 -8.83
CA VAL A 74 7.93 -7.69 -9.31
C VAL A 74 7.17 -6.99 -8.18
N SER A 75 7.10 -7.61 -7.00
CA SER A 75 6.39 -7.04 -5.87
C SER A 75 6.98 -5.71 -5.42
N LYS A 76 8.31 -5.63 -5.40
CA LYS A 76 9.03 -4.40 -5.05
C LYS A 76 8.76 -3.29 -6.07
N ASN A 77 8.88 -3.60 -7.36
CA ASN A 77 8.64 -2.62 -8.43
C ASN A 77 7.20 -2.10 -8.40
N ARG A 78 6.24 -2.96 -8.12
CA ARG A 78 4.83 -2.58 -8.02
C ARG A 78 4.55 -1.69 -6.81
N ALA A 79 5.14 -2.00 -5.66
CA ALA A 79 5.02 -1.16 -4.47
C ALA A 79 5.60 0.23 -4.71
N TYR A 80 6.77 0.32 -5.32
CA TYR A 80 7.39 1.60 -5.67
C TYR A 80 6.60 2.37 -6.73
N ALA A 81 5.98 1.68 -7.70
CA ALA A 81 5.13 2.36 -8.68
C ALA A 81 3.96 3.08 -8.02
N VAL A 82 3.35 2.46 -7.00
CA VAL A 82 2.28 3.07 -6.22
C VAL A 82 2.79 4.27 -5.43
N GLU A 83 3.92 4.12 -4.73
CA GLU A 83 4.53 5.22 -3.99
C GLU A 83 4.83 6.41 -4.90
N ASN A 84 5.52 6.16 -6.01
CA ASN A 84 5.93 7.21 -6.93
C ASN A 84 4.72 7.98 -7.48
N TYR A 85 3.65 7.27 -7.81
CA TYR A 85 2.45 7.92 -8.30
C TYR A 85 1.76 8.79 -7.24
N LEU A 86 1.68 8.29 -6.01
CA LEU A 86 1.13 9.08 -4.91
C LEU A 86 1.95 10.35 -4.65
N GLN A 87 3.29 10.25 -4.73
CA GLN A 87 4.17 11.43 -4.63
C GLN A 87 3.93 12.40 -5.79
N ASP A 88 3.77 11.89 -7.01
CA ASP A 88 3.45 12.73 -8.17
C ASP A 88 2.12 13.46 -7.99
N CYS A 89 1.19 12.87 -7.25
CA CYS A 89 -0.08 13.50 -6.90
C CYS A 89 0.02 14.49 -5.74
N GLY A 90 1.21 14.63 -5.14
CA GLY A 90 1.47 15.61 -4.09
C GLY A 90 1.55 15.08 -2.68
N VAL A 91 1.49 13.76 -2.47
CA VAL A 91 1.70 13.18 -1.14
C VAL A 91 3.15 13.37 -0.73
N SER A 92 3.38 13.86 0.49
CA SER A 92 4.73 14.16 0.97
C SER A 92 5.59 12.90 1.09
N PRO A 93 6.82 12.91 0.54
CA PRO A 93 7.73 11.76 0.69
C PRO A 93 7.97 11.34 2.15
N SER A 94 7.91 12.27 3.09
CA SER A 94 8.14 12.00 4.50
C SER A 94 7.05 11.14 5.14
N GLN A 95 5.89 11.01 4.51
CA GLN A 95 4.80 10.17 5.02
C GLN A 95 5.03 8.67 4.76
N PHE A 96 5.85 8.31 3.76
CA PHE A 96 6.12 6.92 3.42
C PHE A 96 7.17 6.33 4.35
N LYS A 97 6.74 5.50 5.31
CA LYS A 97 7.62 4.89 6.31
C LYS A 97 8.11 3.50 5.91
N GLN A 98 7.36 2.82 5.07
CA GLN A 98 7.70 1.48 4.63
C GLN A 98 7.15 1.27 3.21
N VAL A 99 8.03 0.93 2.27
CA VAL A 99 7.64 0.56 0.91
C VAL A 99 8.48 -0.65 0.54
N GLU A 100 7.84 -1.80 0.41
CA GLU A 100 8.58 -3.04 0.14
C GLU A 100 7.76 -4.04 -0.67
N GLY A 101 8.47 -4.93 -1.33
CA GLY A 101 7.89 -6.11 -1.92
C GLY A 101 8.32 -7.34 -1.14
N VAL A 102 7.39 -8.19 -0.80
CA VAL A 102 7.64 -9.42 -0.04
C VAL A 102 7.50 -10.67 -0.90
N GLY A 103 7.27 -10.51 -2.20
CA GLY A 103 7.07 -11.65 -3.09
C GLY A 103 5.93 -12.52 -2.58
N TYR A 104 6.20 -13.83 -2.45
CA TYR A 104 5.21 -14.75 -1.89
C TYR A 104 5.54 -15.18 -0.44
N ASN A 105 6.40 -14.43 0.26
CA ASN A 105 6.76 -14.74 1.66
C ASN A 105 5.55 -14.74 2.59
N GLU A 106 4.54 -13.92 2.29
CA GLU A 106 3.33 -13.80 3.08
C GLU A 106 2.11 -14.31 2.31
N TYR A 107 2.31 -15.37 1.54
CA TYR A 107 1.23 -16.00 0.78
C TYR A 107 0.16 -16.52 1.74
N ASP A 108 -1.09 -16.16 1.49
CA ASP A 108 -2.23 -16.55 2.30
C ASP A 108 -2.95 -17.72 1.62
N GLU A 109 -2.85 -18.90 2.22
CA GLU A 109 -3.45 -20.13 1.68
C GLU A 109 -4.98 -20.08 1.68
N SER A 110 -5.59 -19.19 2.46
CA SER A 110 -7.04 -19.00 2.47
C SER A 110 -7.54 -18.18 1.28
N LEU A 111 -6.64 -17.53 0.56
CA LEU A 111 -6.95 -16.72 -0.61
C LEU A 111 -6.58 -17.46 -1.90
N SER A 112 -7.24 -17.10 -3.01
CA SER A 112 -6.85 -17.59 -4.33
C SER A 112 -5.50 -17.00 -4.75
N ALA A 113 -4.90 -17.56 -5.81
CA ALA A 113 -3.67 -17.00 -6.39
C ALA A 113 -3.90 -15.56 -6.85
N SER A 114 -5.05 -15.28 -7.47
CA SER A 114 -5.40 -13.94 -7.93
C SER A 114 -5.49 -12.95 -6.77
N GLU A 115 -6.10 -13.35 -5.66
CA GLU A 115 -6.22 -12.52 -4.47
C GLU A 115 -4.87 -12.29 -3.77
N ASN A 116 -3.95 -13.25 -3.89
CA ASN A 116 -2.60 -13.07 -3.36
C ASN A 116 -1.78 -12.06 -4.16
N ARG A 117 -2.05 -11.89 -5.46
CA ARG A 117 -1.42 -10.84 -6.28
C ARG A 117 -2.06 -9.50 -5.94
N ARG A 118 -1.50 -8.80 -4.95
CA ARG A 118 -2.07 -7.58 -4.39
C ARG A 118 -1.02 -6.58 -3.97
N VAL A 119 -1.42 -5.32 -3.87
CA VAL A 119 -0.64 -4.27 -3.18
C VAL A 119 -1.51 -3.76 -2.04
N VAL A 120 -0.95 -3.71 -0.85
CA VAL A 120 -1.65 -3.28 0.36
C VAL A 120 -1.07 -1.95 0.81
N ILE A 121 -1.94 -0.99 1.09
CA ILE A 121 -1.56 0.31 1.63
C ILE A 121 -2.13 0.41 3.04
N PHE A 122 -1.25 0.64 4.02
CA PHE A 122 -1.66 0.94 5.39
C PHE A 122 -1.50 2.43 5.65
N MET A 123 -2.51 3.03 6.28
CA MET A 123 -2.49 4.43 6.71
C MET A 123 -2.73 4.44 8.21
N TYR A 124 -1.80 5.00 8.98
CA TYR A 124 -1.86 4.94 10.43
C TYR A 124 -1.32 6.21 11.06
N ALA A 125 -1.64 6.40 12.35
CA ALA A 125 -1.20 7.57 13.09
C ALA A 125 0.33 7.58 13.24
N SER A 126 0.95 8.69 12.87
CA SER A 126 2.38 8.91 13.10
C SER A 126 2.66 9.13 14.59
N GLU A 127 3.93 9.01 14.97
CA GLU A 127 4.36 9.35 16.33
C GLU A 127 3.98 10.80 16.66
N GLN A 128 4.08 11.70 15.71
CA GLN A 128 3.73 13.11 15.90
C GLN A 128 2.23 13.28 16.17
N MET A 129 1.38 12.53 15.46
CA MET A 129 -0.06 12.56 15.69
C MET A 129 -0.40 12.04 17.09
N ILE A 130 0.26 10.95 17.52
CA ILE A 130 0.07 10.38 18.86
C ILE A 130 0.47 11.37 19.92
N LYS A 131 1.63 12.03 19.80
CA LYS A 131 2.11 13.05 20.73
C LYS A 131 1.16 14.23 20.80
N ASN A 132 0.65 14.70 19.67
CA ASN A 132 -0.32 15.80 19.63
C ASN A 132 -1.61 15.46 20.37
N ALA A 133 -2.12 14.22 20.18
CA ALA A 133 -3.30 13.76 20.88
C ALA A 133 -3.08 13.67 22.38
N GLU A 134 -1.92 13.17 22.82
CA GLU A 134 -1.56 13.09 24.24
C GLU A 134 -1.42 14.47 24.86
N ALA A 135 -0.81 15.42 24.15
CA ALA A 135 -0.64 16.79 24.63
C ALA A 135 -1.96 17.54 24.77
N GLY A 136 -2.96 17.16 24.00
CA GLY A 136 -4.29 17.76 24.03
C GLY A 136 -5.19 17.27 25.18
N LYS A 137 -4.74 16.32 25.96
CA LYS A 137 -5.48 15.83 27.13
C LYS A 137 -5.30 16.76 28.36
#